data_f2af12c5b35e0d990f621ea7a162a384
#
_entry.id   f2af12c5b35e0d990f621ea7a162a384
#
_cell.length_a   1.000
_cell.length_b   1.000
_cell.length_c   1.000
_cell.angle_alpha   90.00
_cell.angle_beta   90.00
_cell.angle_gamma   90.00
#
_symmetry.space_group_name_H-M   'P 1'
#
loop_
_entity.id
_entity.type
_entity.pdbx_description
1 polymer ?
#
loop_
_entity_poly.entity_id
_entity_poly.type
_entity_poly.pdbx_seq_one_letter_code
_entity_poly.pdbx_strand_id
1 'polypeptide(L)'
;MTPAEHAELALLLEVAGTPKPGNVDRERDLDDLRFEQFLAGAVGAREGLEAAANGPVGEAFETAVAGMADASGTNTQFGCLLLLTPLVRAAARNDLSPEGVSDVVEATTVEDAAAFYRAFEHTDVAVPDPPAGADALDVRRGADAVSALRERDLTLRDVLELSADRDANAAEWVEGFPRVFRAAARIEAARGPVADRAASAFLELLAEEPDTLVVTEHGEAVAEELQERALGLQAADREEVAAFADDLAERGVNPGTTADLTAAALFVALERGVAVDD
;
A
#
# COMPACT_ATOMS: atom_id res chain seq x y z
N MET A 1 -1.14 -19.74 9.83
CA MET A 1 -2.08 -18.64 9.49
C MET A 1 -2.44 -18.79 8.02
N THR A 2 -3.62 -18.34 7.62
CA THR A 2 -4.03 -18.23 6.21
C THR A 2 -3.38 -17.00 5.57
N PRO A 3 -3.33 -16.90 4.22
CA PRO A 3 -2.84 -15.67 3.58
C PRO A 3 -3.60 -14.41 4.00
N ALA A 4 -4.91 -14.46 4.21
CA ALA A 4 -5.69 -13.34 4.72
C ALA A 4 -5.27 -12.92 6.14
N GLU A 5 -5.01 -13.89 7.03
CA GLU A 5 -4.50 -13.61 8.38
C GLU A 5 -3.09 -13.04 8.37
N HIS A 6 -2.22 -13.46 7.44
CA HIS A 6 -0.91 -12.83 7.26
C HIS A 6 -1.03 -11.41 6.69
N ALA A 7 -1.99 -11.13 5.80
CA ALA A 7 -2.21 -9.80 5.28
C ALA A 7 -2.72 -8.84 6.37
N GLU A 8 -3.69 -9.25 7.20
CA GLU A 8 -4.13 -8.48 8.37
C GLU A 8 -2.95 -8.24 9.35
N LEU A 9 -2.16 -9.28 9.64
CA LEU A 9 -0.98 -9.14 10.50
C LEU A 9 0.06 -8.19 9.90
N ALA A 10 0.26 -8.21 8.58
CA ALA A 10 1.18 -7.29 7.91
C ALA A 10 0.76 -5.83 8.08
N LEU A 11 -0.55 -5.51 7.95
CA LEU A 11 -1.09 -4.18 8.22
C LEU A 11 -0.84 -3.74 9.67
N LEU A 12 -1.07 -4.63 10.63
CA LEU A 12 -0.85 -4.36 12.06
C LEU A 12 0.62 -4.17 12.41
N LEU A 13 1.52 -4.96 11.82
CA LEU A 13 2.97 -4.87 12.05
C LEU A 13 3.60 -3.66 11.33
N GLU A 14 3.07 -3.28 10.17
CA GLU A 14 3.52 -2.11 9.45
C GLU A 14 3.30 -0.86 10.31
N VAL A 15 2.09 -0.61 10.78
CA VAL A 15 1.80 0.57 11.62
C VAL A 15 2.47 0.49 12.99
N ALA A 16 2.78 -0.70 13.51
CA ALA A 16 3.53 -0.87 14.76
C ALA A 16 5.03 -0.60 14.62
N GLY A 17 5.58 -0.64 13.40
CA GLY A 17 6.99 -0.33 13.13
C GLY A 17 7.34 1.12 13.46
N THR A 18 8.45 1.36 14.16
CA THR A 18 8.89 2.71 14.57
C THR A 18 10.41 2.78 14.72
N PRO A 19 11.07 3.93 14.39
CA PRO A 19 10.48 5.14 13.82
C PRO A 19 10.22 5.00 12.30
N LYS A 20 9.10 5.54 11.84
CA LYS A 20 8.77 5.69 10.41
C LYS A 20 8.68 7.17 10.06
N PRO A 21 9.64 7.74 9.32
CA PRO A 21 9.63 9.17 8.99
C PRO A 21 8.33 9.62 8.32
N GLY A 22 7.59 10.55 8.97
CA GLY A 22 6.36 11.16 8.47
C GLY A 22 5.10 10.28 8.47
N ASN A 23 5.20 9.01 8.82
CA ASN A 23 4.07 8.11 8.83
C ASN A 23 3.59 7.82 10.26
N VAL A 24 2.30 7.44 10.43
CA VAL A 24 1.78 7.00 11.73
C VAL A 24 2.53 5.75 12.16
N ASP A 25 2.97 5.75 13.41
CA ASP A 25 3.59 4.60 14.04
C ASP A 25 3.13 4.48 15.50
N ARG A 26 3.57 3.44 16.23
CA ARG A 26 3.15 3.23 17.63
C ARG A 26 3.59 4.31 18.62
N GLU A 27 4.47 5.23 18.21
CA GLU A 27 4.99 6.34 19.03
C GLU A 27 4.49 7.71 18.52
N ARG A 28 3.89 7.77 17.30
CA ARG A 28 3.49 9.00 16.60
C ARG A 28 2.15 8.88 15.91
N ASP A 29 1.30 9.85 16.16
CA ASP A 29 0.10 10.13 15.38
C ASP A 29 0.38 11.28 14.40
N LEU A 30 -0.49 11.45 13.41
CA LEU A 30 -0.62 12.67 12.62
C LEU A 30 -1.84 13.48 13.10
N ASP A 31 -2.00 14.71 12.63
CA ASP A 31 -3.09 15.60 13.07
C ASP A 31 -4.49 14.98 12.88
N ASP A 32 -4.68 14.25 11.80
CA ASP A 32 -5.95 13.65 11.35
C ASP A 32 -5.94 12.11 11.35
N LEU A 33 -4.79 11.47 11.61
CA LEU A 33 -4.64 10.01 11.59
C LEU A 33 -3.99 9.51 12.88
N ARG A 34 -4.63 8.53 13.53
CA ARG A 34 -4.19 7.94 14.79
C ARG A 34 -3.86 6.47 14.66
N PHE A 35 -2.92 6.02 15.44
CA PHE A 35 -2.51 4.61 15.50
C PHE A 35 -3.69 3.63 15.63
N GLU A 36 -4.65 3.92 16.53
CA GLU A 36 -5.80 3.05 16.76
C GLU A 36 -6.73 2.95 15.54
N GLN A 37 -6.80 3.98 14.68
CA GLN A 37 -7.57 3.93 13.44
C GLN A 37 -6.98 2.93 12.45
N PHE A 38 -5.66 2.84 12.37
CA PHE A 38 -4.98 1.83 11.55
C PHE A 38 -5.24 0.41 12.07
N LEU A 39 -5.24 0.21 13.40
CA LEU A 39 -5.60 -1.09 13.97
C LEU A 39 -7.05 -1.46 13.65
N ALA A 40 -7.98 -0.52 13.79
CA ALA A 40 -9.39 -0.73 13.47
C ALA A 40 -9.58 -1.00 11.97
N GLY A 41 -8.91 -0.23 11.11
CA GLY A 41 -8.95 -0.40 9.66
C GLY A 41 -8.44 -1.77 9.20
N ALA A 42 -7.32 -2.24 9.77
CA ALA A 42 -6.77 -3.56 9.48
C ALA A 42 -7.77 -4.69 9.82
N VAL A 43 -8.41 -4.61 10.99
CA VAL A 43 -9.44 -5.57 11.41
C VAL A 43 -10.68 -5.48 10.52
N GLY A 44 -11.10 -4.26 10.15
CA GLY A 44 -12.25 -4.03 9.27
C GLY A 44 -12.05 -4.58 7.86
N ALA A 45 -10.82 -4.54 7.34
CA ALA A 45 -10.48 -5.04 6.01
C ALA A 45 -10.53 -6.58 5.87
N ARG A 46 -10.60 -7.32 6.97
CA ARG A 46 -10.46 -8.78 7.01
C ARG A 46 -11.37 -9.52 6.04
N GLU A 47 -12.66 -9.18 5.98
CA GLU A 47 -13.62 -9.85 5.10
C GLU A 47 -13.19 -9.78 3.62
N GLY A 48 -12.74 -8.61 3.17
CA GLY A 48 -12.22 -8.44 1.81
C GLY A 48 -10.93 -9.20 1.57
N LEU A 49 -10.02 -9.23 2.55
CA LEU A 49 -8.79 -10.03 2.45
C LEU A 49 -9.07 -11.54 2.38
N GLU A 50 -10.07 -12.03 3.13
CA GLU A 50 -10.53 -13.43 3.03
C GLU A 50 -11.17 -13.72 1.65
N ALA A 51 -11.95 -12.76 1.11
CA ALA A 51 -12.54 -12.87 -0.22
C ALA A 51 -11.46 -12.89 -1.32
N ALA A 52 -10.36 -12.16 -1.16
CA ALA A 52 -9.26 -12.10 -2.11
C ALA A 52 -8.63 -13.49 -2.37
N ALA A 53 -8.63 -14.38 -1.40
CA ALA A 53 -8.10 -15.73 -1.57
C ALA A 53 -8.79 -16.53 -2.68
N ASN A 54 -10.09 -16.31 -2.95
CA ASN A 54 -10.88 -17.14 -3.85
C ASN A 54 -11.78 -16.37 -4.85
N GLY A 55 -12.08 -15.09 -4.56
CA GLY A 55 -12.99 -14.25 -5.34
C GLY A 55 -12.27 -13.39 -6.40
N PRO A 56 -13.02 -12.56 -7.16
CA PRO A 56 -12.48 -11.50 -8.00
C PRO A 56 -11.69 -10.50 -7.17
N VAL A 57 -10.52 -10.08 -7.69
CA VAL A 57 -9.59 -9.20 -6.94
C VAL A 57 -10.22 -7.83 -6.68
N GLY A 58 -10.92 -7.27 -7.68
CA GLY A 58 -11.55 -5.94 -7.54
C GLY A 58 -12.67 -5.92 -6.51
N GLU A 59 -13.55 -6.95 -6.50
CA GLU A 59 -14.63 -7.05 -5.50
C GLU A 59 -14.07 -7.26 -4.08
N ALA A 60 -13.03 -8.06 -3.96
CA ALA A 60 -12.34 -8.27 -2.69
C ALA A 60 -11.70 -6.98 -2.17
N PHE A 61 -11.08 -6.21 -3.06
CA PHE A 61 -10.52 -4.90 -2.75
C PHE A 61 -11.61 -3.91 -2.30
N GLU A 62 -12.71 -3.76 -3.05
CA GLU A 62 -13.83 -2.90 -2.68
C GLU A 62 -14.39 -3.26 -1.29
N THR A 63 -14.56 -4.56 -1.02
CA THR A 63 -15.03 -5.06 0.30
C THR A 63 -14.04 -4.73 1.42
N ALA A 64 -12.74 -4.89 1.18
CA ALA A 64 -11.70 -4.57 2.15
C ALA A 64 -11.66 -3.07 2.47
N VAL A 65 -11.76 -2.21 1.45
CA VAL A 65 -11.82 -0.75 1.62
C VAL A 65 -13.07 -0.31 2.38
N ALA A 66 -14.24 -0.86 2.03
CA ALA A 66 -15.48 -0.56 2.75
C ALA A 66 -15.37 -0.92 4.24
N GLY A 67 -14.89 -2.13 4.54
CA GLY A 67 -14.70 -2.58 5.93
C GLY A 67 -13.65 -1.76 6.70
N MET A 68 -12.55 -1.39 6.05
CA MET A 68 -11.54 -0.48 6.61
C MET A 68 -12.17 0.88 6.97
N ALA A 69 -12.88 1.50 6.03
CA ALA A 69 -13.50 2.81 6.22
C ALA A 69 -14.57 2.80 7.30
N ASP A 70 -15.42 1.78 7.34
CA ASP A 70 -16.45 1.61 8.37
C ASP A 70 -15.85 1.46 9.77
N ALA A 71 -14.74 0.74 9.91
CA ALA A 71 -14.12 0.47 11.20
C ALA A 71 -13.24 1.64 11.69
N SER A 72 -12.51 2.30 10.81
CA SER A 72 -11.57 3.37 11.16
C SER A 72 -12.18 4.77 11.12
N GLY A 73 -13.28 4.95 10.36
CA GLY A 73 -13.91 6.25 10.10
C GLY A 73 -13.16 7.13 9.08
N THR A 74 -12.09 6.63 8.46
CA THR A 74 -11.27 7.37 7.49
C THR A 74 -10.47 6.41 6.60
N ASN A 75 -9.72 6.97 5.63
CA ASN A 75 -8.73 6.21 4.88
C ASN A 75 -7.46 6.00 5.72
N THR A 76 -7.17 4.75 6.06
CA THR A 76 -5.93 4.38 6.74
C THR A 76 -4.98 3.59 5.86
N GLN A 77 -5.48 2.72 4.98
CA GLN A 77 -4.69 1.67 4.34
C GLN A 77 -5.16 1.32 2.92
N PHE A 78 -5.76 2.28 2.18
CA PHE A 78 -6.28 2.04 0.83
C PHE A 78 -5.23 1.47 -0.12
N GLY A 79 -4.04 2.07 -0.18
CA GLY A 79 -2.95 1.60 -1.04
C GLY A 79 -2.37 0.26 -0.57
N CYS A 80 -2.27 0.03 0.75
CA CYS A 80 -1.91 -1.28 1.29
C CYS A 80 -2.87 -2.37 0.78
N LEU A 81 -4.18 -2.12 0.86
CA LEU A 81 -5.20 -3.09 0.41
C LEU A 81 -5.15 -3.32 -1.09
N LEU A 82 -4.85 -2.27 -1.88
CA LEU A 82 -4.64 -2.40 -3.32
C LEU A 82 -3.49 -3.37 -3.63
N LEU A 83 -2.38 -3.27 -2.93
CA LEU A 83 -1.24 -4.17 -3.12
C LEU A 83 -1.48 -5.56 -2.55
N LEU A 84 -2.14 -5.68 -1.40
CA LEU A 84 -2.33 -6.95 -0.70
C LEU A 84 -3.30 -7.89 -1.41
N THR A 85 -4.37 -7.39 -2.04
CA THR A 85 -5.40 -8.27 -2.63
C THR A 85 -4.88 -9.21 -3.72
N PRO A 86 -4.08 -8.77 -4.72
CA PRO A 86 -3.49 -9.70 -5.69
C PRO A 86 -2.43 -10.62 -5.06
N LEU A 87 -1.67 -10.13 -4.07
CA LEU A 87 -0.67 -10.93 -3.37
C LEU A 87 -1.33 -12.05 -2.55
N VAL A 88 -2.42 -11.78 -1.83
CA VAL A 88 -3.22 -12.78 -1.12
C VAL A 88 -3.77 -13.84 -2.10
N ARG A 89 -4.23 -13.41 -3.27
CA ARG A 89 -4.70 -14.32 -4.33
C ARG A 89 -3.60 -15.24 -4.84
N ALA A 90 -2.40 -14.71 -5.09
CA ALA A 90 -1.25 -15.49 -5.52
C ALA A 90 -0.81 -16.49 -4.42
N ALA A 91 -0.73 -16.04 -3.16
CA ALA A 91 -0.42 -16.90 -2.02
C ALA A 91 -1.43 -18.05 -1.86
N ALA A 92 -2.74 -17.77 -1.96
CA ALA A 92 -3.78 -18.79 -1.89
C ALA A 92 -3.71 -19.83 -3.02
N ARG A 93 -3.10 -19.46 -4.16
CA ARG A 93 -2.81 -20.39 -5.27
C ARG A 93 -1.49 -21.15 -5.08
N ASN A 94 -0.76 -20.92 -3.98
CA ASN A 94 0.59 -21.41 -3.73
C ASN A 94 1.61 -20.95 -4.78
N ASP A 95 1.43 -19.75 -5.32
CA ASP A 95 2.32 -19.15 -6.33
C ASP A 95 2.59 -17.68 -6.01
N LEU A 96 3.14 -17.41 -4.81
CA LEU A 96 3.55 -16.07 -4.39
C LEU A 96 4.96 -15.79 -4.93
N SER A 97 5.02 -15.60 -6.25
CA SER A 97 6.19 -15.20 -7.01
C SER A 97 5.85 -13.98 -7.88
N PRO A 98 6.84 -13.23 -8.41
CA PRO A 98 6.57 -12.14 -9.37
C PRO A 98 5.71 -12.62 -10.55
N GLU A 99 5.98 -13.81 -11.09
CA GLU A 99 5.24 -14.40 -12.19
C GLU A 99 3.80 -14.77 -11.77
N GLY A 100 3.62 -15.42 -10.61
CA GLY A 100 2.30 -15.80 -10.11
C GLY A 100 1.41 -14.60 -9.78
N VAL A 101 2.00 -13.50 -9.28
CA VAL A 101 1.25 -12.24 -9.07
C VAL A 101 0.92 -11.58 -10.40
N SER A 102 1.85 -11.57 -11.38
CA SER A 102 1.56 -11.08 -12.73
C SER A 102 0.41 -11.84 -13.38
N ASP A 103 0.35 -13.18 -13.23
CA ASP A 103 -0.77 -14.00 -13.72
C ASP A 103 -2.12 -13.61 -13.07
N VAL A 104 -2.10 -13.23 -11.80
CA VAL A 104 -3.30 -12.71 -11.11
C VAL A 104 -3.73 -11.37 -11.68
N VAL A 105 -2.79 -10.46 -11.88
CA VAL A 105 -3.02 -9.10 -12.41
C VAL A 105 -3.54 -9.16 -13.85
N GLU A 106 -2.91 -9.96 -14.70
CA GLU A 106 -3.33 -10.14 -16.11
C GLU A 106 -4.73 -10.80 -16.24
N ALA A 107 -5.14 -11.57 -15.24
CA ALA A 107 -6.47 -12.19 -15.21
C ALA A 107 -7.58 -11.25 -14.70
N THR A 108 -7.26 -10.00 -14.33
CA THR A 108 -8.28 -9.04 -13.92
C THR A 108 -9.18 -8.63 -15.08
N THR A 109 -10.40 -8.22 -14.75
CA THR A 109 -11.48 -7.97 -15.70
C THR A 109 -11.94 -6.51 -15.64
N VAL A 110 -12.85 -6.14 -16.54
CA VAL A 110 -13.56 -4.84 -16.50
C VAL A 110 -14.42 -4.71 -15.24
N GLU A 111 -14.95 -5.81 -14.71
CA GLU A 111 -15.74 -5.77 -13.47
C GLU A 111 -14.83 -5.57 -12.24
N ASP A 112 -13.58 -6.07 -12.27
CA ASP A 112 -12.58 -5.73 -11.25
C ASP A 112 -12.24 -4.24 -11.29
N ALA A 113 -12.09 -3.64 -12.48
CA ALA A 113 -11.93 -2.20 -12.64
C ALA A 113 -13.13 -1.42 -12.10
N ALA A 114 -14.35 -1.88 -12.39
CA ALA A 114 -15.57 -1.25 -11.89
C ALA A 114 -15.64 -1.28 -10.35
N ALA A 115 -15.26 -2.40 -9.73
CA ALA A 115 -15.18 -2.54 -8.28
C ALA A 115 -14.10 -1.62 -7.67
N PHE A 116 -12.93 -1.53 -8.30
CA PHE A 116 -11.87 -0.59 -7.92
C PHE A 116 -12.37 0.87 -7.90
N TYR A 117 -13.11 1.29 -8.93
CA TYR A 117 -13.69 2.65 -8.95
C TYR A 117 -14.71 2.87 -7.83
N ARG A 118 -15.59 1.89 -7.56
CA ARG A 118 -16.56 2.00 -6.46
C ARG A 118 -15.89 2.07 -5.09
N ALA A 119 -14.69 1.52 -4.93
CA ALA A 119 -13.95 1.62 -3.68
C ALA A 119 -13.66 3.07 -3.26
N PHE A 120 -13.53 4.01 -4.21
CA PHE A 120 -13.35 5.43 -3.93
C PHE A 120 -14.61 6.12 -3.37
N GLU A 121 -15.76 5.46 -3.40
CA GLU A 121 -17.00 6.00 -2.78
C GLU A 121 -17.05 5.74 -1.27
N HIS A 122 -16.20 4.86 -0.75
CA HIS A 122 -16.19 4.48 0.67
C HIS A 122 -15.30 5.39 1.53
N THR A 123 -14.30 6.04 0.93
CA THR A 123 -13.36 6.90 1.67
C THR A 123 -12.67 7.90 0.74
N ASP A 124 -12.19 9.00 1.30
CA ASP A 124 -11.39 9.98 0.56
C ASP A 124 -9.98 9.44 0.31
N VAL A 125 -9.52 9.54 -0.94
CA VAL A 125 -8.18 9.09 -1.37
C VAL A 125 -7.50 10.22 -2.14
N ALA A 126 -6.31 10.59 -1.72
CA ALA A 126 -5.47 11.52 -2.47
C ALA A 126 -4.96 10.83 -3.75
N VAL A 127 -5.33 11.37 -4.89
CA VAL A 127 -4.91 10.88 -6.21
C VAL A 127 -4.54 12.05 -7.11
N PRO A 128 -3.53 11.89 -8.00
CA PRO A 128 -3.21 12.91 -8.99
C PRO A 128 -4.37 13.12 -9.98
N ASP A 129 -4.35 14.26 -10.66
CA ASP A 129 -5.33 14.51 -11.74
C ASP A 129 -5.20 13.45 -12.84
N PRO A 130 -6.31 13.08 -13.51
CA PRO A 130 -6.27 12.09 -14.59
C PRO A 130 -5.38 12.57 -15.75
N PRO A 131 -4.81 11.65 -16.53
CA PRO A 131 -4.06 12.02 -17.74
C PRO A 131 -4.90 12.88 -18.69
N ALA A 132 -4.25 13.74 -19.46
CA ALA A 132 -4.94 14.59 -20.43
C ALA A 132 -5.84 13.76 -21.39
N GLY A 133 -7.12 14.08 -21.44
CA GLY A 133 -8.12 13.36 -22.24
C GLY A 133 -8.69 12.08 -21.58
N ALA A 134 -8.33 11.80 -20.35
CA ALA A 134 -8.85 10.68 -19.56
C ALA A 134 -9.90 11.10 -18.49
N ASP A 135 -10.48 12.29 -18.57
CA ASP A 135 -11.44 12.82 -17.57
C ASP A 135 -12.62 11.86 -17.30
N ALA A 136 -13.03 11.06 -18.29
CA ALA A 136 -14.07 10.06 -18.14
C ALA A 136 -13.63 8.86 -17.28
N LEU A 137 -12.32 8.70 -17.08
CA LEU A 137 -11.68 7.64 -16.30
C LEU A 137 -11.09 8.19 -14.98
N ASP A 138 -11.46 9.38 -14.55
CA ASP A 138 -11.09 9.90 -13.23
C ASP A 138 -11.69 9.00 -12.14
N VAL A 139 -10.84 8.40 -11.31
CA VAL A 139 -11.26 7.46 -10.25
C VAL A 139 -12.20 8.11 -9.22
N ARG A 140 -12.11 9.44 -9.04
CA ARG A 140 -13.01 10.22 -8.16
C ARG A 140 -14.48 10.20 -8.60
N ARG A 141 -14.75 9.74 -9.82
CA ARG A 141 -16.11 9.56 -10.33
C ARG A 141 -16.81 8.31 -9.81
N GLY A 142 -16.06 7.39 -9.19
CA GLY A 142 -16.64 6.17 -8.65
C GLY A 142 -17.47 5.40 -9.69
N ALA A 143 -18.69 5.01 -9.31
CA ALA A 143 -19.63 4.28 -10.18
C ALA A 143 -19.99 5.01 -11.48
N ASP A 144 -19.91 6.34 -11.54
CA ASP A 144 -20.21 7.12 -12.73
C ASP A 144 -19.20 6.90 -13.88
N ALA A 145 -18.00 6.40 -13.58
CA ALA A 145 -16.99 6.04 -14.59
C ALA A 145 -17.18 4.63 -15.20
N VAL A 146 -18.01 3.77 -14.59
CA VAL A 146 -18.13 2.35 -14.97
C VAL A 146 -18.60 2.17 -16.42
N SER A 147 -19.51 3.05 -16.92
CA SER A 147 -19.91 3.00 -18.33
C SER A 147 -18.74 3.21 -19.29
N ALA A 148 -17.83 4.16 -18.96
CA ALA A 148 -16.67 4.45 -19.78
C ALA A 148 -15.63 3.30 -19.75
N LEU A 149 -15.49 2.61 -18.62
CA LEU A 149 -14.65 1.41 -18.49
C LEU A 149 -15.16 0.28 -19.40
N ARG A 150 -16.48 0.00 -19.34
CA ARG A 150 -17.12 -1.05 -20.17
C ARG A 150 -17.10 -0.72 -21.66
N GLU A 151 -17.33 0.54 -22.04
CA GLU A 151 -17.26 0.97 -23.44
C GLU A 151 -15.87 0.83 -24.06
N ARG A 152 -14.82 0.96 -23.24
CA ARG A 152 -13.43 0.85 -23.67
C ARG A 152 -12.81 -0.52 -23.39
N ASP A 153 -13.55 -1.44 -22.78
CA ASP A 153 -13.12 -2.79 -22.38
C ASP A 153 -11.83 -2.79 -21.53
N LEU A 154 -11.74 -1.84 -20.58
CA LEU A 154 -10.54 -1.66 -19.74
C LEU A 154 -10.61 -2.53 -18.49
N THR A 155 -9.66 -3.44 -18.35
CA THR A 155 -9.44 -4.25 -17.15
C THR A 155 -8.84 -3.42 -16.02
N LEU A 156 -8.80 -3.95 -14.78
CA LEU A 156 -8.15 -3.25 -13.67
C LEU A 156 -6.66 -3.01 -13.95
N ARG A 157 -5.96 -3.98 -14.55
CA ARG A 157 -4.58 -3.80 -14.99
C ARG A 157 -4.44 -2.62 -15.97
N ASP A 158 -5.30 -2.54 -16.98
CA ASP A 158 -5.25 -1.46 -17.98
C ASP A 158 -5.48 -0.09 -17.35
N VAL A 159 -6.37 -0.01 -16.35
CA VAL A 159 -6.61 1.24 -15.60
C VAL A 159 -5.38 1.67 -14.81
N LEU A 160 -4.73 0.74 -14.10
CA LEU A 160 -3.53 1.04 -13.32
C LEU A 160 -2.34 1.41 -14.23
N GLU A 161 -2.22 0.82 -15.42
CA GLU A 161 -1.21 1.19 -16.40
C GLU A 161 -1.30 2.68 -16.82
N LEU A 162 -2.49 3.30 -16.78
CA LEU A 162 -2.66 4.73 -17.07
C LEU A 162 -1.97 5.67 -16.07
N SER A 163 -1.65 5.18 -14.87
CA SER A 163 -1.02 5.96 -13.80
C SER A 163 0.34 5.42 -13.34
N ALA A 164 0.83 4.32 -13.92
CA ALA A 164 2.05 3.65 -13.48
C ALA A 164 3.33 4.50 -13.58
N ASP A 165 3.34 5.54 -14.41
CA ASP A 165 4.44 6.50 -14.54
C ASP A 165 4.52 7.54 -13.40
N ARG A 166 3.50 7.62 -12.53
CA ARG A 166 3.37 8.65 -11.49
C ARG A 166 2.78 8.14 -10.16
N ASP A 167 2.43 6.87 -10.09
CA ASP A 167 1.91 6.18 -8.91
C ASP A 167 2.64 4.86 -8.72
N ALA A 168 3.46 4.78 -7.68
CA ALA A 168 4.29 3.61 -7.44
C ALA A 168 3.48 2.35 -7.09
N ASN A 169 2.29 2.47 -6.50
CA ASN A 169 1.41 1.32 -6.28
C ASN A 169 0.89 0.77 -7.62
N ALA A 170 0.53 1.64 -8.55
CA ALA A 170 0.14 1.24 -9.90
C ALA A 170 1.33 0.65 -10.69
N ALA A 171 2.54 1.21 -10.54
CA ALA A 171 3.75 0.65 -11.13
C ALA A 171 4.03 -0.78 -10.64
N GLU A 172 3.91 -1.05 -9.33
CA GLU A 172 4.04 -2.41 -8.78
C GLU A 172 3.09 -3.41 -9.46
N TRP A 173 1.84 -3.03 -9.67
CA TRP A 173 0.87 -3.86 -10.37
C TRP A 173 1.28 -4.20 -11.81
N VAL A 174 1.79 -3.24 -12.54
CA VAL A 174 2.16 -3.40 -13.96
C VAL A 174 3.46 -4.18 -14.11
N GLU A 175 4.39 -4.03 -13.17
CA GLU A 175 5.75 -4.56 -13.24
C GLU A 175 5.95 -5.89 -12.48
N GLY A 176 4.94 -6.44 -11.83
CA GLY A 176 5.03 -7.69 -11.08
C GLY A 176 5.65 -7.55 -9.69
N PHE A 177 5.40 -6.41 -9.03
CA PHE A 177 5.77 -6.14 -7.64
C PHE A 177 7.28 -6.16 -7.32
N PRO A 178 8.14 -5.59 -8.16
CA PRO A 178 9.60 -5.75 -8.01
C PRO A 178 10.14 -5.12 -6.72
N ARG A 179 9.63 -3.96 -6.29
CA ARG A 179 10.07 -3.30 -5.05
C ARG A 179 9.59 -4.05 -3.82
N VAL A 180 8.33 -4.53 -3.84
CA VAL A 180 7.75 -5.35 -2.76
C VAL A 180 8.57 -6.61 -2.54
N PHE A 181 8.88 -7.37 -3.58
CA PHE A 181 9.69 -8.61 -3.43
C PHE A 181 11.12 -8.34 -2.99
N ARG A 182 11.75 -7.23 -3.41
CA ARG A 182 13.08 -6.82 -2.93
C ARG A 182 13.05 -6.42 -1.46
N ALA A 183 12.07 -5.63 -1.04
CA ALA A 183 11.90 -5.23 0.35
C ALA A 183 11.59 -6.42 1.27
N ALA A 184 10.76 -7.37 0.81
CA ALA A 184 10.51 -8.62 1.53
C ALA A 184 11.81 -9.40 1.80
N ALA A 185 12.68 -9.56 0.80
CA ALA A 185 13.96 -10.23 0.97
C ALA A 185 14.87 -9.52 1.99
N ARG A 186 14.80 -8.20 2.12
CA ARG A 186 15.52 -7.45 3.16
C ARG A 186 14.93 -7.71 4.55
N ILE A 187 13.60 -7.71 4.69
CA ILE A 187 12.93 -8.04 5.94
C ILE A 187 13.29 -9.47 6.38
N GLU A 188 13.33 -10.43 5.47
CA GLU A 188 13.76 -11.82 5.73
C GLU A 188 15.22 -11.91 6.21
N ALA A 189 16.13 -11.15 5.58
CA ALA A 189 17.56 -11.16 5.91
C ALA A 189 17.88 -10.40 7.21
N ALA A 190 17.06 -9.45 7.61
CA ALA A 190 17.25 -8.65 8.82
C ALA A 190 17.02 -9.48 10.09
N ARG A 191 17.52 -8.98 11.23
CA ARG A 191 17.38 -9.61 12.54
C ARG A 191 16.71 -8.68 13.53
N GLY A 192 16.08 -9.25 14.55
CA GLY A 192 15.36 -8.52 15.59
C GLY A 192 13.84 -8.53 15.36
N PRO A 193 13.07 -7.78 16.16
CA PRO A 193 11.61 -7.75 16.06
C PRO A 193 11.11 -7.40 14.67
N VAL A 194 10.11 -8.11 14.17
CA VAL A 194 9.61 -7.95 12.79
C VAL A 194 9.14 -6.51 12.50
N ALA A 195 8.52 -5.84 13.47
CA ALA A 195 8.10 -4.45 13.33
C ALA A 195 9.30 -3.48 13.17
N ASP A 196 10.43 -3.76 13.81
CA ASP A 196 11.66 -2.96 13.65
C ASP A 196 12.32 -3.23 12.29
N ARG A 197 12.26 -4.49 11.80
CA ARG A 197 12.71 -4.83 10.42
C ARG A 197 11.85 -4.09 9.38
N ALA A 198 10.54 -3.97 9.63
CA ALA A 198 9.62 -3.21 8.76
C ALA A 198 9.97 -1.72 8.74
N ALA A 199 10.21 -1.10 9.90
CA ALA A 199 10.63 0.30 9.97
C ALA A 199 11.97 0.55 9.24
N SER A 200 12.90 -0.40 9.31
CA SER A 200 14.16 -0.33 8.53
C SER A 200 13.88 -0.42 7.02
N ALA A 201 13.03 -1.37 6.58
CA ALA A 201 12.66 -1.50 5.18
C ALA A 201 11.90 -0.28 4.66
N PHE A 202 11.06 0.36 5.49
CA PHE A 202 10.40 1.63 5.17
C PHE A 202 11.43 2.73 4.87
N LEU A 203 12.43 2.92 5.72
CA LEU A 203 13.48 3.92 5.51
C LEU A 203 14.31 3.63 4.24
N GLU A 204 14.58 2.35 3.95
CA GLU A 204 15.30 1.94 2.75
C GLU A 204 14.46 2.21 1.48
N LEU A 205 13.16 1.88 1.49
CA LEU A 205 12.25 2.16 0.38
C LEU A 205 12.10 3.67 0.12
N LEU A 206 11.99 4.48 1.19
CA LEU A 206 11.91 5.93 1.09
C LEU A 206 13.18 6.56 0.49
N ALA A 207 14.34 5.90 0.68
CA ALA A 207 15.62 6.33 0.13
C ALA A 207 15.82 5.92 -1.35
N GLU A 208 15.06 4.94 -1.85
CA GLU A 208 15.21 4.46 -3.24
C GLU A 208 14.62 5.45 -4.25
N GLU A 209 13.42 5.93 -4.01
CA GLU A 209 12.66 6.77 -4.94
C GLU A 209 11.79 7.79 -4.19
N PRO A 210 11.46 8.95 -4.79
CA PRO A 210 10.51 9.89 -4.22
C PRO A 210 9.14 9.23 -3.98
N ASP A 211 8.56 9.44 -2.80
CA ASP A 211 7.24 8.91 -2.46
C ASP A 211 6.15 9.59 -3.28
N THR A 212 5.33 8.82 -4.00
CA THR A 212 4.36 9.37 -4.96
C THR A 212 3.14 10.01 -4.30
N LEU A 213 2.80 9.66 -3.05
CA LEU A 213 1.80 10.39 -2.30
C LEU A 213 2.33 11.77 -1.90
N VAL A 214 3.58 11.85 -1.44
CA VAL A 214 4.23 13.13 -1.13
C VAL A 214 4.35 14.02 -2.38
N VAL A 215 4.67 13.44 -3.54
CA VAL A 215 4.63 14.18 -4.81
C VAL A 215 3.24 14.76 -5.07
N THR A 216 2.20 13.99 -4.86
CA THR A 216 0.80 14.39 -5.10
C THR A 216 0.35 15.51 -4.17
N GLU A 217 0.69 15.44 -2.89
CA GLU A 217 0.21 16.36 -1.85
C GLU A 217 1.11 17.60 -1.66
N HIS A 218 2.44 17.44 -1.82
CA HIS A 218 3.43 18.45 -1.48
C HIS A 218 4.35 18.84 -2.64
N GLY A 219 4.30 18.10 -3.75
CA GLY A 219 5.11 18.33 -4.94
C GLY A 219 6.45 17.60 -4.94
N GLU A 220 7.05 17.50 -6.14
CA GLU A 220 8.28 16.75 -6.42
C GLU A 220 9.47 17.16 -5.55
N ALA A 221 9.67 18.48 -5.35
CA ALA A 221 10.81 18.98 -4.57
C ALA A 221 10.80 18.53 -3.10
N VAL A 222 9.60 18.37 -2.49
CA VAL A 222 9.49 17.89 -1.11
C VAL A 222 9.77 16.39 -1.07
N ALA A 223 9.27 15.63 -2.03
CA ALA A 223 9.51 14.19 -2.11
C ALA A 223 11.00 13.86 -2.35
N GLU A 224 11.68 14.64 -3.21
CA GLU A 224 13.14 14.53 -3.43
C GLU A 224 13.94 14.88 -2.15
N GLU A 225 13.56 15.95 -1.42
CA GLU A 225 14.17 16.28 -0.12
C GLU A 225 14.07 15.11 0.86
N LEU A 226 12.90 14.47 0.93
CA LEU A 226 12.69 13.32 1.82
C LEU A 226 13.58 12.15 1.43
N GLN A 227 13.63 11.82 0.15
CA GLN A 227 14.46 10.75 -0.38
C GLN A 227 15.93 10.97 -0.04
N GLU A 228 16.46 12.16 -0.30
CA GLU A 228 17.86 12.53 0.01
C GLU A 228 18.15 12.40 1.52
N ARG A 229 17.25 12.88 2.38
CA ARG A 229 17.39 12.75 3.83
C ARG A 229 17.34 11.30 4.29
N ALA A 230 16.40 10.50 3.77
CA ALA A 230 16.31 9.07 4.06
C ALA A 230 17.59 8.32 3.63
N LEU A 231 18.14 8.67 2.47
CA LEU A 231 19.42 8.12 2.00
C LEU A 231 20.57 8.44 2.95
N GLY A 232 20.63 9.66 3.48
CA GLY A 232 21.64 10.08 4.47
C GLY A 232 21.53 9.36 5.82
N LEU A 233 20.33 8.83 6.14
CA LEU A 233 20.04 8.18 7.42
C LEU A 233 20.16 6.65 7.41
N GLN A 234 20.59 6.03 6.30
CA GLN A 234 20.70 4.56 6.20
C GLN A 234 21.64 3.92 7.23
N ALA A 235 22.61 4.65 7.73
CA ALA A 235 23.55 4.20 8.75
C ALA A 235 23.41 4.98 10.08
N ALA A 236 22.36 5.77 10.21
CA ALA A 236 22.09 6.59 11.38
C ALA A 236 21.59 5.73 12.56
N ASP A 237 21.70 6.25 13.75
CA ASP A 237 21.09 5.61 14.90
C ASP A 237 19.58 5.90 14.97
N ARG A 238 18.87 5.16 15.85
CA ARG A 238 17.42 5.28 16.01
C ARG A 238 16.97 6.70 16.40
N GLU A 239 17.78 7.45 17.16
CA GLU A 239 17.45 8.79 17.64
C GLU A 239 17.44 9.79 16.47
N GLU A 240 18.42 9.69 15.57
CA GLU A 240 18.46 10.54 14.36
C GLU A 240 17.28 10.26 13.41
N VAL A 241 16.91 8.99 13.21
CA VAL A 241 15.73 8.63 12.41
C VAL A 241 14.44 9.08 13.10
N ALA A 242 14.35 8.98 14.43
CA ALA A 242 13.20 9.47 15.19
C ALA A 242 13.03 10.99 15.09
N ALA A 243 14.13 11.74 15.15
CA ALA A 243 14.09 13.21 14.96
C ALA A 243 13.61 13.59 13.55
N PHE A 244 13.96 12.80 12.53
CA PHE A 244 13.44 12.98 11.18
C PHE A 244 11.94 12.65 11.11
N ALA A 245 11.50 11.61 11.81
CA ALA A 245 10.09 11.24 11.87
C ALA A 245 9.24 12.35 12.53
N ASP A 246 9.74 12.95 13.62
CA ASP A 246 9.09 14.06 14.31
C ASP A 246 8.98 15.30 13.42
N ASP A 247 10.07 15.69 12.73
CA ASP A 247 10.08 16.82 11.78
C ASP A 247 9.03 16.68 10.67
N LEU A 248 8.90 15.49 10.07
CA LEU A 248 7.92 15.26 9.02
C LEU A 248 6.48 15.25 9.55
N ALA A 249 6.25 14.66 10.74
CA ALA A 249 4.94 14.67 11.38
C ALA A 249 4.48 16.10 11.69
N GLU A 250 5.37 16.96 12.21
CA GLU A 250 5.09 18.38 12.44
C GLU A 250 4.80 19.16 11.14
N ARG A 251 5.39 18.75 10.03
CA ARG A 251 5.15 19.34 8.69
C ARG A 251 3.91 18.77 7.99
N GLY A 252 3.29 17.74 8.54
CA GLY A 252 2.18 17.03 7.92
C GLY A 252 2.57 16.31 6.61
N VAL A 253 3.83 15.89 6.48
CA VAL A 253 4.33 15.21 5.26
C VAL A 253 4.33 13.70 5.51
N ASN A 254 3.46 12.98 4.79
CA ASN A 254 3.21 11.55 4.98
C ASN A 254 3.63 10.73 3.76
N PRO A 255 4.74 9.96 3.81
CA PRO A 255 5.12 9.05 2.74
C PRO A 255 4.28 7.75 2.77
N GLY A 256 2.99 7.87 2.44
CA GLY A 256 2.01 6.81 2.51
C GLY A 256 2.25 5.69 1.49
N THR A 257 2.71 6.01 0.28
CA THR A 257 3.05 4.99 -0.72
C THR A 257 4.19 4.08 -0.24
N THR A 258 5.17 4.64 0.47
CA THR A 258 6.25 3.86 1.10
C THR A 258 5.72 2.91 2.18
N ALA A 259 4.71 3.34 2.96
CA ALA A 259 4.01 2.50 3.93
C ALA A 259 3.27 1.35 3.23
N ASP A 260 2.57 1.63 2.11
CA ASP A 260 1.86 0.62 1.32
C ASP A 260 2.81 -0.49 0.85
N LEU A 261 3.94 -0.11 0.27
CA LEU A 261 4.98 -1.05 -0.17
C LEU A 261 5.57 -1.86 1.00
N THR A 262 5.73 -1.22 2.16
CA THR A 262 6.25 -1.89 3.37
C THR A 262 5.27 -2.93 3.89
N ALA A 263 3.96 -2.64 3.93
CA ALA A 263 2.93 -3.59 4.33
C ALA A 263 2.87 -4.80 3.38
N ALA A 264 2.95 -4.55 2.07
CA ALA A 264 2.99 -5.60 1.05
C ALA A 264 4.25 -6.48 1.18
N ALA A 265 5.41 -5.87 1.43
CA ALA A 265 6.67 -6.59 1.66
C ALA A 265 6.63 -7.45 2.94
N LEU A 266 6.05 -6.93 4.02
CA LEU A 266 5.81 -7.70 5.25
C LEU A 266 4.95 -8.92 5.01
N PHE A 267 3.86 -8.77 4.24
CA PHE A 267 3.01 -9.90 3.87
C PHE A 267 3.80 -10.99 3.16
N VAL A 268 4.60 -10.63 2.15
CA VAL A 268 5.44 -11.60 1.42
C VAL A 268 6.44 -12.27 2.34
N ALA A 269 7.08 -11.52 3.25
CA ALA A 269 8.03 -12.07 4.21
C ALA A 269 7.37 -13.04 5.21
N LEU A 270 6.18 -12.73 5.71
CA LEU A 270 5.39 -13.60 6.59
C LEU A 270 4.97 -14.90 5.86
N GLU A 271 4.49 -14.83 4.61
CA GLU A 271 4.18 -16.00 3.79
C GLU A 271 5.42 -16.88 3.54
N ARG A 272 6.62 -16.30 3.49
CA ARG A 272 7.89 -17.02 3.35
C ARG A 272 8.47 -17.53 4.67
N GLY A 273 7.77 -17.33 5.78
CA GLY A 273 8.07 -17.96 7.06
C GLY A 273 8.83 -17.07 8.06
N VAL A 274 8.87 -15.76 7.86
CA VAL A 274 9.30 -14.84 8.91
C VAL A 274 8.35 -14.96 10.11
N ALA A 275 8.88 -15.30 11.27
CA ALA A 275 8.12 -15.49 12.50
C ALA A 275 8.11 -14.20 13.34
N VAL A 276 7.01 -13.97 14.09
CA VAL A 276 6.86 -12.77 14.93
C VAL A 276 7.71 -12.86 16.21
N ASP A 277 8.10 -14.08 16.60
CA ASP A 277 8.85 -14.41 17.82
C ASP A 277 10.36 -14.60 17.60
N ASP A 278 10.85 -14.34 16.40
CA ASP A 278 12.27 -14.31 16.05
C ASP A 278 12.87 -12.93 16.33
#